data_f169061db07ceb8777386032d455841a
#
_entry.id   f169061db07ceb8777386032d455841a
#
_cell.length_a   1.000
_cell.length_b   1.000
_cell.length_c   1.000
_cell.angle_alpha   90.00
_cell.angle_beta   90.00
_cell.angle_gamma   90.00
#
_symmetry.space_group_name_H-M   'P 1'
#
loop_
_entity.id
_entity.type
_entity.pdbx_description
1 polymer ?
#
loop_
_entity_poly.entity_id
_entity_poly.type
_entity_poly.pdbx_seq_one_letter_code
_entity_poly.pdbx_strand_id
1 'polypeptide(L)'
;MKNIIIAALAVCTFSACDDFLDEKLKGDFNSDNIFSNATQAELAVNGVYNAATYCIDLWKFGDVASDDAVKGGSDGDQADLSYIDDFSANADNGVLSEFWQSSYEVISRANNVIAYVPNIDMDATLRDRYVAEAKFFRAFVYFHLVNIYGEVPLKLLPQIDDASIHVGLSSVSAIYSQIEKDLRDASTLPVSYSTSDAGRVTRGAAYGLLAKAQLYQQKYSDVLTTIQLIENLDIYDLERPYSNLFKLGGEDSKEVLFAIRFLSGQNPGLGNSLNQWLAPQNESGYYFDAPTQSYVDAFDEKQVNGEDDLRLDASIGRDGKDWFNGDVFSSSWSPATGYLVKKHNQPLDEVGKGTKGDGGLSYIYLRYADILLMKAEALNETHHPDLAKIEVDKVRDRAGLAGVSTVTESAMREVIRKERRKELGFEFHRFFDLMRWGKDVAEAALGSSFKWQEPRFYFPIPQSEKDANLGIK
;
A
#
# COMPACT_ATOMS: atom_id res chain seq x y z
N MET A 1 32.03 76.18 6.92
CA MET A 1 32.67 74.84 6.84
C MET A 1 31.88 73.72 7.60
N LYS A 2 31.23 73.97 8.69
CA LYS A 2 30.45 72.94 9.42
C LYS A 2 29.25 72.37 8.64
N ASN A 3 28.56 73.20 7.84
CA ASN A 3 27.38 72.77 7.08
C ASN A 3 27.70 71.95 5.80
N ILE A 4 28.92 72.05 5.30
CA ILE A 4 29.36 71.21 4.12
C ILE A 4 29.77 69.82 4.51
N ILE A 5 30.26 69.63 5.74
CA ILE A 5 30.63 68.29 6.28
C ILE A 5 29.40 67.46 6.58
N ILE A 6 28.31 68.09 7.04
CA ILE A 6 27.03 67.39 7.34
C ILE A 6 26.34 66.92 6.03
N ALA A 7 26.44 67.72 4.94
CA ALA A 7 25.89 67.34 3.64
C ALA A 7 26.69 66.22 2.97
N ALA A 8 28.03 66.15 3.17
CA ALA A 8 28.88 65.06 2.64
C ALA A 8 28.65 63.75 3.41
N LEU A 9 28.33 63.77 4.71
CA LEU A 9 28.04 62.55 5.47
C LEU A 9 26.64 61.96 5.15
N ALA A 10 25.67 62.80 4.74
CA ALA A 10 24.32 62.35 4.38
C ALA A 10 24.25 61.69 2.98
N VAL A 11 25.21 61.95 2.08
CA VAL A 11 25.24 61.31 0.74
C VAL A 11 25.90 59.93 0.75
N CYS A 12 26.72 59.59 1.75
CA CYS A 12 27.39 58.29 1.86
C CYS A 12 26.48 57.17 2.49
N THR A 13 25.26 57.48 2.93
CA THR A 13 24.40 56.49 3.57
C THR A 13 23.36 55.83 2.64
N PHE A 14 23.35 56.17 1.33
CA PHE A 14 22.42 55.57 0.36
C PHE A 14 23.09 54.65 -0.67
N SER A 15 24.35 54.28 -0.50
CA SER A 15 25.00 53.21 -1.26
C SER A 15 25.05 51.96 -0.39
N ALA A 16 23.94 51.53 0.16
CA ALA A 16 23.77 50.20 0.70
C ALA A 16 23.64 49.27 -0.51
N CYS A 17 24.60 48.38 -0.70
CA CYS A 17 24.60 47.36 -1.74
C CYS A 17 23.31 46.55 -1.64
N ASP A 18 22.47 46.54 -2.67
CA ASP A 18 21.35 45.64 -2.83
C ASP A 18 21.81 44.18 -2.83
N ASP A 19 23.06 43.92 -3.23
CA ASP A 19 23.67 42.57 -3.20
C ASP A 19 23.95 41.98 -1.81
N PHE A 20 23.86 42.78 -0.72
CA PHE A 20 24.09 42.26 0.65
C PHE A 20 22.80 41.66 1.25
N LEU A 21 21.64 41.93 0.69
CA LEU A 21 20.35 41.39 1.11
C LEU A 21 19.93 40.17 0.28
N ASP A 22 20.60 39.90 -0.82
CA ASP A 22 20.46 38.69 -1.64
C ASP A 22 21.47 37.59 -1.23
N GLU A 23 21.65 37.36 0.08
CA GLU A 23 22.30 36.13 0.51
C GLU A 23 21.41 34.95 0.12
N LYS A 24 21.75 34.31 -1.01
CA LYS A 24 21.24 32.97 -1.30
C LYS A 24 21.63 32.10 -0.12
N LEU A 25 20.64 31.71 0.70
CA LEU A 25 20.81 30.82 1.83
C LEU A 25 21.59 29.59 1.37
N LYS A 26 22.87 29.54 1.72
CA LYS A 26 23.74 28.39 1.45
C LYS A 26 23.29 27.28 2.40
N GLY A 27 22.44 26.37 1.89
CA GLY A 27 21.94 25.20 2.63
C GLY A 27 20.44 25.03 2.63
N ASP A 28 19.64 25.98 2.17
CA ASP A 28 18.23 25.75 1.93
C ASP A 28 18.03 25.01 0.60
N PHE A 29 17.39 23.85 0.68
CA PHE A 29 16.90 23.15 -0.49
C PHE A 29 15.71 23.95 -1.06
N ASN A 30 15.94 24.64 -2.16
CA ASN A 30 14.88 25.26 -2.96
C ASN A 30 14.75 24.52 -4.30
N SER A 31 13.66 24.75 -5.03
CA SER A 31 13.40 24.07 -6.33
C SER A 31 14.54 24.26 -7.34
N ASP A 32 15.31 25.36 -7.25
CA ASP A 32 16.36 25.69 -8.20
C ASP A 32 17.65 24.88 -7.98
N ASN A 33 17.86 24.31 -6.78
CA ASN A 33 19.08 23.57 -6.46
C ASN A 33 18.83 22.08 -6.11
N ILE A 34 17.59 21.67 -5.79
CA ILE A 34 17.23 20.26 -5.52
C ILE A 34 17.26 19.40 -6.80
N PHE A 35 17.09 19.97 -7.99
CA PHE A 35 17.00 19.26 -9.27
C PHE A 35 18.10 19.71 -10.23
N SER A 36 19.35 19.80 -9.77
CA SER A 36 20.46 20.35 -10.58
C SER A 36 21.39 19.30 -11.19
N ASN A 37 21.34 18.04 -10.75
CA ASN A 37 22.20 16.96 -11.23
C ASN A 37 21.64 15.57 -10.94
N ALA A 38 22.28 14.53 -11.52
CA ALA A 38 21.84 13.13 -11.40
C ALA A 38 21.74 12.62 -9.95
N THR A 39 22.68 13.00 -9.07
CA THR A 39 22.65 12.58 -7.66
C THR A 39 21.44 13.15 -6.94
N GLN A 40 21.08 14.39 -7.22
CA GLN A 40 19.90 15.01 -6.62
C GLN A 40 18.60 14.44 -7.19
N ALA A 41 18.57 14.08 -8.48
CA ALA A 41 17.45 13.34 -9.06
C ALA A 41 17.25 12.00 -8.35
N GLU A 42 18.32 11.26 -8.08
CA GLU A 42 18.26 10.00 -7.34
C GLU A 42 17.76 10.20 -5.91
N LEU A 43 18.27 11.19 -5.18
CA LEU A 43 17.80 11.51 -3.83
C LEU A 43 16.32 11.89 -3.82
N ALA A 44 15.86 12.64 -4.82
CA ALA A 44 14.44 13.01 -4.93
C ALA A 44 13.54 11.78 -5.15
N VAL A 45 13.93 10.86 -6.03
CA VAL A 45 13.22 9.59 -6.24
C VAL A 45 13.25 8.73 -4.98
N ASN A 46 14.41 8.58 -4.32
CA ASN A 46 14.49 7.85 -3.06
C ASN A 46 13.61 8.48 -1.97
N GLY A 47 13.43 9.81 -2.02
CA GLY A 47 12.46 10.53 -1.18
C GLY A 47 11.00 10.13 -1.43
N VAL A 48 10.64 9.75 -2.67
CA VAL A 48 9.31 9.21 -2.99
C VAL A 48 9.13 7.82 -2.37
N TYR A 49 10.11 6.91 -2.51
CA TYR A 49 10.09 5.59 -1.88
C TYR A 49 9.95 5.69 -0.35
N ASN A 50 10.76 6.55 0.27
CA ASN A 50 10.72 6.74 1.71
C ASN A 50 9.36 7.26 2.18
N ALA A 51 8.79 8.26 1.50
CA ALA A 51 7.46 8.75 1.84
C ALA A 51 6.38 7.67 1.68
N ALA A 52 6.50 6.75 0.73
CA ALA A 52 5.52 5.69 0.50
C ALA A 52 5.51 4.59 1.58
N THR A 53 6.45 4.59 2.51
CA THR A 53 6.49 3.58 3.61
C THR A 53 5.27 3.63 4.51
N TYR A 54 4.55 4.76 4.60
CA TYR A 54 3.29 4.87 5.35
C TYR A 54 2.20 3.90 4.84
N CYS A 55 2.32 3.36 3.63
CA CYS A 55 1.33 2.44 3.06
C CYS A 55 1.20 1.13 3.85
N ILE A 56 2.12 0.84 4.79
CA ILE A 56 1.90 -0.23 5.76
C ILE A 56 0.63 0.01 6.59
N ASP A 57 0.21 1.25 6.78
CA ASP A 57 -1.03 1.62 7.50
C ASP A 57 -2.33 1.22 6.77
N LEU A 58 -2.23 0.64 5.58
CA LEU A 58 -3.37 0.04 4.88
C LEU A 58 -4.07 -1.06 5.69
N TRP A 59 -3.40 -1.71 6.66
CA TRP A 59 -4.05 -2.66 7.55
C TRP A 59 -5.25 -2.09 8.30
N LYS A 60 -5.20 -0.79 8.65
CA LYS A 60 -6.27 -0.06 9.33
C LYS A 60 -7.57 -0.03 8.51
N PHE A 61 -7.44 -0.07 7.18
CA PHE A 61 -8.58 -0.10 6.25
C PHE A 61 -8.82 -1.50 5.68
N GLY A 62 -7.77 -2.15 5.18
CA GLY A 62 -7.88 -3.41 4.45
C GLY A 62 -8.36 -4.58 5.30
N ASP A 63 -7.90 -4.64 6.54
CA ASP A 63 -8.20 -5.73 7.47
C ASP A 63 -9.17 -5.30 8.58
N VAL A 64 -8.88 -4.23 9.35
CA VAL A 64 -9.75 -3.80 10.46
C VAL A 64 -11.15 -3.40 10.00
N ALA A 65 -11.31 -2.70 8.88
CA ALA A 65 -12.63 -2.39 8.30
C ALA A 65 -13.24 -3.58 7.54
N SER A 66 -12.95 -4.82 7.96
CA SER A 66 -13.44 -6.03 7.27
C SER A 66 -13.95 -7.09 8.25
N ASP A 67 -14.49 -8.20 7.71
CA ASP A 67 -14.90 -9.37 8.48
C ASP A 67 -13.72 -10.29 8.88
N ASP A 68 -12.50 -9.96 8.48
CA ASP A 68 -11.30 -10.76 8.81
C ASP A 68 -10.68 -10.36 10.15
N ALA A 69 -10.80 -9.09 10.57
CA ALA A 69 -10.24 -8.60 11.81
C ALA A 69 -11.20 -7.70 12.62
N VAL A 70 -10.83 -7.46 13.87
CA VAL A 70 -11.31 -6.35 14.68
C VAL A 70 -10.12 -5.52 15.12
N LYS A 71 -10.35 -4.30 15.58
CA LYS A 71 -9.28 -3.39 16.03
C LYS A 71 -8.22 -4.08 16.92
N GLY A 72 -8.64 -4.90 17.89
CA GLY A 72 -7.72 -5.44 18.91
C GLY A 72 -7.25 -4.37 19.90
N GLY A 73 -6.05 -4.58 20.48
CA GLY A 73 -5.51 -3.67 21.49
C GLY A 73 -6.31 -3.64 22.81
N SER A 74 -6.01 -2.68 23.67
CA SER A 74 -6.74 -2.44 24.92
C SER A 74 -8.02 -1.65 24.68
N ASP A 75 -9.01 -1.79 25.59
CA ASP A 75 -10.19 -0.95 25.58
C ASP A 75 -9.82 0.53 25.71
N GLY A 76 -10.40 1.37 24.84
CA GLY A 76 -10.17 2.82 24.83
C GLY A 76 -8.86 3.26 24.19
N ASP A 77 -7.95 2.34 23.85
CA ASP A 77 -6.75 2.67 23.08
C ASP A 77 -7.08 2.83 21.60
N GLN A 78 -6.42 3.78 20.92
CA GLN A 78 -6.63 4.06 19.50
C GLN A 78 -8.13 4.22 19.13
N ALA A 79 -8.85 5.13 19.79
CA ALA A 79 -10.28 5.34 19.61
C ALA A 79 -10.66 5.59 18.13
N ASP A 80 -9.84 6.34 17.41
CA ASP A 80 -10.06 6.61 15.98
C ASP A 80 -10.06 5.33 15.12
N LEU A 81 -9.26 4.34 15.49
CA LEU A 81 -9.26 3.04 14.82
C LEU A 81 -10.53 2.23 15.16
N SER A 82 -11.09 2.38 16.35
CA SER A 82 -12.40 1.77 16.67
C SER A 82 -13.51 2.31 15.77
N TYR A 83 -13.46 3.63 15.43
CA TYR A 83 -14.44 4.22 14.52
C TYR A 83 -14.25 3.77 13.05
N ILE A 84 -13.05 3.31 12.68
CA ILE A 84 -12.84 2.64 11.38
C ILE A 84 -13.48 1.24 11.41
N ASP A 85 -13.24 0.46 12.48
CA ASP A 85 -13.74 -0.90 12.68
C ASP A 85 -15.28 -0.96 12.65
N ASP A 86 -15.94 -0.03 13.31
CA ASP A 86 -17.42 0.01 13.41
C ASP A 86 -18.10 0.90 12.34
N PHE A 87 -17.35 1.45 11.38
CA PHE A 87 -17.83 2.34 10.30
C PHE A 87 -18.48 3.65 10.78
N SER A 88 -18.15 4.11 11.98
CA SER A 88 -18.66 5.37 12.56
C SER A 88 -17.69 6.54 12.43
N ALA A 89 -16.55 6.35 11.75
CA ALA A 89 -15.54 7.40 11.52
C ALA A 89 -16.14 8.62 10.81
N ASN A 90 -15.92 9.79 11.39
CA ASN A 90 -16.31 11.09 10.83
C ASN A 90 -15.09 11.82 10.24
N ALA A 91 -15.30 13.02 9.71
CA ALA A 91 -14.25 13.80 9.06
C ALA A 91 -13.11 14.27 10.01
N ASP A 92 -13.31 14.25 11.32
CA ASP A 92 -12.31 14.63 12.32
C ASP A 92 -11.43 13.45 12.76
N ASN A 93 -11.66 12.25 12.22
CA ASN A 93 -10.92 11.04 12.57
C ASN A 93 -9.43 11.17 12.19
N GLY A 94 -8.53 10.95 13.17
CA GLY A 94 -7.09 11.11 13.00
C GLY A 94 -6.48 10.10 12.04
N VAL A 95 -6.96 8.84 12.02
CA VAL A 95 -6.49 7.80 11.08
C VAL A 95 -6.74 8.21 9.63
N LEU A 96 -7.93 8.76 9.35
CA LEU A 96 -8.25 9.29 8.02
C LEU A 96 -7.37 10.48 7.64
N SER A 97 -7.16 11.40 8.58
CA SER A 97 -6.36 12.61 8.34
C SER A 97 -4.87 12.28 8.09
N GLU A 98 -4.29 11.40 8.90
CA GLU A 98 -2.89 10.97 8.75
C GLU A 98 -2.64 10.25 7.43
N PHE A 99 -3.51 9.30 7.06
CA PHE A 99 -3.39 8.59 5.80
C PHE A 99 -3.53 9.53 4.59
N TRP A 100 -4.47 10.47 4.64
CA TRP A 100 -4.64 11.50 3.61
C TRP A 100 -3.39 12.37 3.45
N GLN A 101 -2.87 12.93 4.53
CA GLN A 101 -1.70 13.82 4.50
C GLN A 101 -0.48 13.09 3.95
N SER A 102 -0.18 11.88 4.44
CA SER A 102 0.93 11.07 3.96
C SER A 102 0.79 10.71 2.48
N SER A 103 -0.44 10.44 2.03
CA SER A 103 -0.73 10.19 0.61
C SER A 103 -0.38 11.39 -0.27
N TYR A 104 -0.82 12.58 0.11
CA TYR A 104 -0.53 13.79 -0.66
C TYR A 104 0.94 14.23 -0.56
N GLU A 105 1.65 13.85 0.49
CA GLU A 105 3.10 14.02 0.55
C GLU A 105 3.81 13.20 -0.53
N VAL A 106 3.48 11.92 -0.70
CA VAL A 106 4.03 11.09 -1.79
C VAL A 106 3.69 11.68 -3.15
N ILE A 107 2.44 12.09 -3.36
CA ILE A 107 1.98 12.71 -4.62
C ILE A 107 2.78 13.98 -4.92
N SER A 108 3.00 14.83 -3.93
CA SER A 108 3.78 16.06 -4.08
C SER A 108 5.23 15.77 -4.47
N ARG A 109 5.89 14.84 -3.78
CA ARG A 109 7.26 14.40 -4.10
C ARG A 109 7.34 13.79 -5.51
N ALA A 110 6.39 12.92 -5.88
CA ALA A 110 6.32 12.33 -7.20
C ALA A 110 6.11 13.39 -8.30
N ASN A 111 5.22 14.37 -8.09
CA ASN A 111 4.99 15.46 -9.01
C ASN A 111 6.25 16.31 -9.25
N ASN A 112 7.04 16.56 -8.20
CA ASN A 112 8.31 17.26 -8.33
C ASN A 112 9.31 16.47 -9.20
N VAL A 113 9.46 15.16 -8.97
CA VAL A 113 10.30 14.30 -9.81
C VAL A 113 9.82 14.34 -11.27
N ILE A 114 8.52 14.16 -11.51
CA ILE A 114 7.94 14.14 -12.86
C ILE A 114 8.11 15.46 -13.60
N ALA A 115 8.06 16.59 -12.89
CA ALA A 115 8.17 17.91 -13.49
C ALA A 115 9.61 18.38 -13.73
N TYR A 116 10.52 18.10 -12.80
CA TYR A 116 11.85 18.71 -12.80
C TYR A 116 12.95 17.77 -13.30
N VAL A 117 12.90 16.47 -13.01
CA VAL A 117 13.94 15.51 -13.43
C VAL A 117 14.13 15.44 -14.95
N PRO A 118 13.08 15.57 -15.82
CA PRO A 118 13.26 15.60 -17.27
C PRO A 118 14.21 16.69 -17.80
N ASN A 119 14.41 17.75 -17.03
CA ASN A 119 15.25 18.90 -17.44
C ASN A 119 16.71 18.79 -16.96
N ILE A 120 17.06 17.75 -16.20
CA ILE A 120 18.41 17.54 -15.68
C ILE A 120 19.30 16.95 -16.79
N ASP A 121 20.49 17.52 -16.96
CA ASP A 121 21.53 16.96 -17.81
C ASP A 121 22.16 15.74 -17.14
N MET A 122 21.68 14.55 -17.51
CA MET A 122 22.08 13.25 -16.98
C MET A 122 21.83 12.14 -18.03
N ASP A 123 22.24 10.91 -17.73
CA ASP A 123 21.92 9.75 -18.57
C ASP A 123 20.40 9.66 -18.81
N ALA A 124 20.02 9.59 -20.09
CA ALA A 124 18.62 9.62 -20.47
C ALA A 124 17.82 8.39 -19.98
N THR A 125 18.46 7.20 -19.98
CA THR A 125 17.83 5.96 -19.53
C THR A 125 17.53 6.02 -18.03
N LEU A 126 18.48 6.54 -17.26
CA LEU A 126 18.33 6.71 -15.82
C LEU A 126 17.29 7.78 -15.48
N ARG A 127 17.30 8.89 -16.21
CA ARG A 127 16.32 9.97 -16.08
C ARG A 127 14.91 9.47 -16.32
N ASP A 128 14.69 8.76 -17.43
CA ASP A 128 13.38 8.25 -17.82
C ASP A 128 12.89 7.17 -16.82
N ARG A 129 13.81 6.37 -16.29
CA ARG A 129 13.53 5.42 -15.20
C ARG A 129 13.01 6.13 -13.95
N TYR A 130 13.67 7.19 -13.48
CA TYR A 130 13.25 7.92 -12.29
C TYR A 130 11.87 8.55 -12.43
N VAL A 131 11.57 9.09 -13.61
CA VAL A 131 10.21 9.61 -13.91
C VAL A 131 9.17 8.50 -13.90
N ALA A 132 9.49 7.32 -14.45
CA ALA A 132 8.60 6.17 -14.47
C ALA A 132 8.34 5.61 -13.06
N GLU A 133 9.36 5.54 -12.20
CA GLU A 133 9.24 5.16 -10.78
C GLU A 133 8.31 6.13 -10.04
N ALA A 134 8.48 7.44 -10.22
CA ALA A 134 7.62 8.45 -9.60
C ALA A 134 6.16 8.36 -10.07
N LYS A 135 5.91 8.09 -11.35
CA LYS A 135 4.57 7.85 -11.89
C LYS A 135 3.94 6.61 -11.28
N PHE A 136 4.68 5.53 -11.11
CA PHE A 136 4.18 4.34 -10.42
C PHE A 136 3.70 4.68 -9.01
N PHE A 137 4.50 5.37 -8.20
CA PHE A 137 4.09 5.73 -6.84
C PHE A 137 2.92 6.69 -6.79
N ARG A 138 2.84 7.64 -7.73
CA ARG A 138 1.67 8.52 -7.84
C ARG A 138 0.39 7.73 -8.13
N ALA A 139 0.45 6.79 -9.06
CA ALA A 139 -0.65 5.90 -9.37
C ALA A 139 -1.02 4.99 -8.19
N PHE A 140 -0.02 4.42 -7.51
CA PHE A 140 -0.18 3.56 -6.34
C PHE A 140 -0.94 4.28 -5.22
N VAL A 141 -0.55 5.49 -4.91
CA VAL A 141 -1.20 6.28 -3.86
C VAL A 141 -2.62 6.73 -4.27
N TYR A 142 -2.80 7.19 -5.52
CA TYR A 142 -4.15 7.52 -6.00
C TYR A 142 -5.08 6.31 -6.03
N PHE A 143 -4.57 5.11 -6.31
CA PHE A 143 -5.36 3.87 -6.23
C PHE A 143 -5.91 3.65 -4.82
N HIS A 144 -5.15 3.91 -3.78
CA HIS A 144 -5.65 3.81 -2.40
C HIS A 144 -6.58 4.96 -2.03
N LEU A 145 -6.24 6.19 -2.37
CA LEU A 145 -7.09 7.35 -2.12
C LEU A 145 -8.50 7.19 -2.72
N VAL A 146 -8.59 6.79 -3.99
CA VAL A 146 -9.89 6.62 -4.66
C VAL A 146 -10.70 5.46 -4.08
N ASN A 147 -10.05 4.43 -3.53
CA ASN A 147 -10.75 3.30 -2.93
C ASN A 147 -11.17 3.55 -1.48
N ILE A 148 -10.49 4.45 -0.77
CA ILE A 148 -10.84 4.82 0.61
C ILE A 148 -11.82 5.99 0.64
N TYR A 149 -11.58 7.06 -0.14
CA TYR A 149 -12.32 8.32 -0.04
C TYR A 149 -13.22 8.64 -1.25
N GLY A 150 -13.11 7.88 -2.34
CA GLY A 150 -13.87 8.15 -3.57
C GLY A 150 -13.31 9.31 -4.37
N GLU A 151 -14.09 10.36 -4.55
CA GLU A 151 -13.65 11.59 -5.23
C GLU A 151 -12.63 12.33 -4.39
N VAL A 152 -11.45 12.59 -4.96
CA VAL A 152 -10.35 13.31 -4.31
C VAL A 152 -9.71 14.32 -5.25
N PRO A 153 -8.99 15.34 -4.76
CA PRO A 153 -8.26 16.28 -5.60
C PRO A 153 -7.18 15.58 -6.44
N LEU A 154 -7.26 15.68 -7.76
CA LEU A 154 -6.27 15.12 -8.68
C LEU A 154 -5.15 16.12 -8.93
N LYS A 155 -4.18 16.19 -8.02
CA LYS A 155 -3.02 17.08 -8.08
C LYS A 155 -1.90 16.42 -8.92
N LEU A 156 -1.61 16.98 -10.11
CA LEU A 156 -0.67 16.41 -11.07
C LEU A 156 0.58 17.27 -11.32
N LEU A 157 0.62 18.45 -10.71
CA LEU A 157 1.70 19.43 -10.84
C LEU A 157 2.34 19.72 -9.49
N PRO A 158 3.58 20.24 -9.45
CA PRO A 158 4.15 20.81 -8.24
C PRO A 158 3.24 21.89 -7.64
N GLN A 159 3.17 21.97 -6.32
CA GLN A 159 2.32 22.93 -5.61
C GLN A 159 3.12 24.23 -5.41
N ILE A 160 3.04 25.13 -6.37
CA ILE A 160 3.81 26.37 -6.42
C ILE A 160 2.95 27.68 -6.36
N ASP A 161 1.63 27.53 -6.51
CA ASP A 161 0.68 28.64 -6.51
C ASP A 161 -0.70 28.20 -6.00
N ASP A 162 -1.60 29.15 -5.78
CA ASP A 162 -2.94 28.88 -5.26
C ASP A 162 -3.74 27.89 -6.14
N ALA A 163 -3.58 27.95 -7.45
CA ALA A 163 -4.30 27.08 -8.37
C ALA A 163 -3.84 25.61 -8.28
N SER A 164 -2.55 25.37 -8.03
CA SER A 164 -1.97 24.03 -7.85
C SER A 164 -2.20 23.48 -6.43
N ILE A 165 -2.46 24.35 -5.45
CA ILE A 165 -2.75 23.97 -4.06
C ILE A 165 -4.23 23.67 -3.89
N HIS A 166 -5.13 24.55 -4.38
CA HIS A 166 -6.58 24.48 -4.20
C HIS A 166 -7.29 23.77 -5.36
N VAL A 167 -6.97 22.51 -5.56
CA VAL A 167 -7.59 21.65 -6.59
C VAL A 167 -8.91 21.06 -6.05
N GLY A 168 -10.00 21.19 -6.82
CA GLY A 168 -11.29 20.59 -6.49
C GLY A 168 -11.29 19.06 -6.61
N LEU A 169 -12.39 18.46 -6.15
CA LEU A 169 -12.61 17.01 -6.28
C LEU A 169 -12.69 16.61 -7.74
N SER A 170 -12.06 15.50 -8.07
CA SER A 170 -12.13 14.85 -9.38
C SER A 170 -12.97 13.59 -9.28
N SER A 171 -13.71 13.28 -10.35
CA SER A 171 -14.53 12.07 -10.39
C SER A 171 -13.66 10.80 -10.26
N VAL A 172 -14.22 9.76 -9.67
CA VAL A 172 -13.59 8.44 -9.55
C VAL A 172 -13.05 7.95 -10.91
N SER A 173 -13.82 8.15 -11.99
CA SER A 173 -13.40 7.76 -13.35
C SER A 173 -12.18 8.55 -13.86
N ALA A 174 -12.10 9.86 -13.57
CA ALA A 174 -10.95 10.68 -13.95
C ALA A 174 -9.68 10.25 -13.18
N ILE A 175 -9.82 9.91 -11.91
CA ILE A 175 -8.71 9.42 -11.08
C ILE A 175 -8.21 8.08 -11.61
N TYR A 176 -9.08 7.11 -11.89
CA TYR A 176 -8.69 5.83 -12.49
C TYR A 176 -8.04 5.99 -13.86
N SER A 177 -8.53 6.93 -14.69
CA SER A 177 -7.91 7.22 -15.99
C SER A 177 -6.47 7.71 -15.83
N GLN A 178 -6.20 8.53 -14.83
CA GLN A 178 -4.83 8.97 -14.53
C GLN A 178 -3.96 7.85 -13.95
N ILE A 179 -4.51 7.01 -13.06
CA ILE A 179 -3.82 5.84 -12.53
C ILE A 179 -3.37 4.92 -13.67
N GLU A 180 -4.28 4.57 -14.57
CA GLU A 180 -3.95 3.71 -15.70
C GLU A 180 -2.92 4.35 -16.64
N LYS A 181 -3.00 5.68 -16.85
CA LYS A 181 -2.02 6.41 -17.67
C LYS A 181 -0.63 6.34 -17.04
N ASP A 182 -0.50 6.65 -15.76
CA ASP A 182 0.78 6.64 -15.05
C ASP A 182 1.39 5.22 -15.02
N LEU A 183 0.58 4.17 -14.86
CA LEU A 183 1.04 2.78 -14.86
C LEU A 183 1.45 2.29 -16.26
N ARG A 184 0.78 2.73 -17.33
CA ARG A 184 1.23 2.46 -18.69
C ARG A 184 2.56 3.17 -18.98
N ASP A 185 2.73 4.41 -18.54
CA ASP A 185 3.99 5.14 -18.64
C ASP A 185 5.10 4.43 -17.82
N ALA A 186 4.78 3.90 -16.65
CA ALA A 186 5.69 3.15 -15.79
C ALA A 186 6.05 1.75 -16.34
N SER A 187 5.33 1.22 -17.33
CA SER A 187 5.64 -0.08 -17.96
C SER A 187 6.94 -0.09 -18.76
N THR A 188 7.58 1.06 -18.94
CA THR A 188 8.93 1.18 -19.53
C THR A 188 10.04 0.79 -18.56
N LEU A 189 9.76 0.61 -17.27
CA LEU A 189 10.71 0.18 -16.24
C LEU A 189 11.41 -1.14 -16.58
N PRO A 190 12.62 -1.39 -16.05
CA PRO A 190 13.30 -2.67 -16.18
C PRO A 190 12.46 -3.85 -15.67
N VAL A 191 12.68 -5.02 -16.22
CA VAL A 191 12.05 -6.27 -15.75
C VAL A 191 12.64 -6.70 -14.41
N SER A 192 13.93 -6.46 -14.21
CA SER A 192 14.66 -6.75 -12.97
C SER A 192 15.79 -5.75 -12.78
N TYR A 193 16.34 -5.69 -11.59
CA TYR A 193 17.46 -4.82 -11.24
C TYR A 193 18.66 -5.62 -10.73
N SER A 194 19.86 -5.02 -10.82
CA SER A 194 21.03 -5.52 -10.13
C SER A 194 20.89 -5.35 -8.61
N THR A 195 21.78 -5.99 -7.84
CA THR A 195 21.77 -5.93 -6.37
C THR A 195 21.81 -4.51 -5.78
N SER A 196 22.48 -3.56 -6.46
CA SER A 196 22.56 -2.16 -6.02
C SER A 196 21.24 -1.40 -6.12
N ASP A 197 20.37 -1.82 -7.04
CA ASP A 197 19.03 -1.24 -7.26
C ASP A 197 17.90 -2.19 -6.83
N ALA A 198 18.22 -3.25 -6.09
CA ALA A 198 17.22 -4.21 -5.60
C ALA A 198 16.14 -3.49 -4.78
N GLY A 199 14.88 -3.87 -4.99
CA GLY A 199 13.72 -3.26 -4.34
C GLY A 199 13.10 -2.08 -5.10
N ARG A 200 13.71 -1.61 -6.19
CA ARG A 200 13.06 -0.61 -7.05
C ARG A 200 11.89 -1.23 -7.83
N VAL A 201 10.93 -0.39 -8.15
CA VAL A 201 9.72 -0.78 -8.90
C VAL A 201 10.09 -1.33 -10.28
N THR A 202 9.56 -2.50 -10.60
CA THR A 202 9.78 -3.19 -11.87
C THR A 202 8.63 -3.01 -12.85
N ARG A 203 8.85 -3.39 -14.11
CA ARG A 203 7.79 -3.50 -15.13
C ARG A 203 6.66 -4.42 -14.69
N GLY A 204 6.98 -5.53 -14.05
CA GLY A 204 5.99 -6.46 -13.52
C GLY A 204 5.11 -5.86 -12.43
N ALA A 205 5.70 -5.05 -11.55
CA ALA A 205 4.95 -4.29 -10.55
C ALA A 205 3.96 -3.30 -11.21
N ALA A 206 4.41 -2.57 -12.26
CA ALA A 206 3.55 -1.64 -12.99
C ALA A 206 2.38 -2.35 -13.69
N TYR A 207 2.63 -3.47 -14.35
CA TYR A 207 1.57 -4.28 -14.97
C TYR A 207 0.62 -4.87 -13.92
N GLY A 208 1.14 -5.38 -12.79
CA GLY A 208 0.33 -5.97 -11.75
C GLY A 208 -0.62 -4.97 -11.09
N LEU A 209 -0.14 -3.76 -10.80
CA LEU A 209 -0.99 -2.69 -10.27
C LEU A 209 -1.98 -2.18 -11.33
N LEU A 210 -1.61 -2.16 -12.62
CA LEU A 210 -2.51 -1.82 -13.72
C LEU A 210 -3.64 -2.85 -13.82
N ALA A 211 -3.33 -4.15 -13.80
CA ALA A 211 -4.34 -5.20 -13.80
C ALA A 211 -5.29 -5.07 -12.59
N LYS A 212 -4.75 -4.75 -11.41
CA LYS A 212 -5.55 -4.52 -10.19
C LYS A 212 -6.46 -3.31 -10.33
N ALA A 213 -5.96 -2.19 -10.86
CA ALA A 213 -6.76 -0.99 -11.11
C ALA A 213 -7.88 -1.24 -12.15
N GLN A 214 -7.63 -2.04 -13.17
CA GLN A 214 -8.61 -2.46 -14.16
C GLN A 214 -9.67 -3.40 -13.55
N LEU A 215 -9.25 -4.35 -12.69
CA LEU A 215 -10.15 -5.27 -11.98
C LEU A 215 -11.15 -4.50 -11.11
N TYR A 216 -10.69 -3.47 -10.39
CA TYR A 216 -11.53 -2.63 -9.53
C TYR A 216 -12.56 -1.79 -10.31
N GLN A 217 -12.33 -1.61 -11.60
CA GLN A 217 -13.28 -0.99 -12.55
C GLN A 217 -14.09 -2.03 -13.33
N GLN A 218 -13.96 -3.32 -13.04
CA GLN A 218 -14.60 -4.43 -13.75
C GLN A 218 -14.29 -4.49 -15.26
N LYS A 219 -13.10 -3.98 -15.65
CA LYS A 219 -12.58 -4.03 -17.02
C LYS A 219 -11.92 -5.38 -17.30
N TYR A 220 -12.67 -6.46 -17.18
CA TYR A 220 -12.15 -7.84 -17.16
C TYR A 220 -11.31 -8.21 -18.38
N SER A 221 -11.72 -7.79 -19.59
CA SER A 221 -10.93 -8.03 -20.81
C SER A 221 -9.57 -7.33 -20.79
N ASP A 222 -9.51 -6.11 -20.22
CA ASP A 222 -8.25 -5.38 -20.05
C ASP A 222 -7.35 -6.06 -19.02
N VAL A 223 -7.94 -6.58 -17.92
CA VAL A 223 -7.24 -7.37 -16.91
C VAL A 223 -6.52 -8.56 -17.56
N LEU A 224 -7.23 -9.35 -18.37
CA LEU A 224 -6.65 -10.50 -19.05
C LEU A 224 -5.51 -10.10 -19.99
N THR A 225 -5.70 -9.02 -20.74
CA THR A 225 -4.66 -8.48 -21.64
C THR A 225 -3.42 -8.04 -20.86
N THR A 226 -3.61 -7.35 -19.74
CA THR A 226 -2.50 -6.85 -18.91
C THR A 226 -1.78 -8.01 -18.19
N ILE A 227 -2.51 -9.00 -17.69
CA ILE A 227 -1.89 -10.18 -17.05
C ILE A 227 -1.09 -11.01 -18.06
N GLN A 228 -1.54 -11.11 -19.32
CA GLN A 228 -0.74 -11.75 -20.36
C GLN A 228 0.64 -11.07 -20.54
N LEU A 229 0.74 -9.74 -20.34
CA LEU A 229 2.05 -9.07 -20.37
C LEU A 229 2.95 -9.48 -19.19
N ILE A 230 2.35 -9.77 -18.01
CA ILE A 230 3.10 -10.29 -16.85
C ILE A 230 3.59 -11.71 -17.13
N GLU A 231 2.73 -12.56 -17.65
CA GLU A 231 3.08 -13.95 -17.99
C GLU A 231 4.19 -14.03 -19.05
N ASN A 232 4.17 -13.10 -20.02
CA ASN A 232 5.20 -13.03 -21.06
C ASN A 232 6.60 -12.60 -20.52
N LEU A 233 6.69 -12.08 -19.28
CA LEU A 233 7.99 -11.83 -18.66
C LEU A 233 8.69 -13.12 -18.24
N ASP A 234 7.95 -14.21 -18.00
CA ASP A 234 8.42 -15.57 -17.67
C ASP A 234 9.41 -15.61 -16.48
N ILE A 235 9.16 -14.79 -15.45
CA ILE A 235 10.01 -14.67 -14.25
C ILE A 235 9.29 -14.93 -12.94
N TYR A 236 7.95 -14.97 -12.95
CA TYR A 236 7.15 -15.13 -11.74
C TYR A 236 6.65 -16.55 -11.55
N ASP A 237 6.68 -17.01 -10.29
CA ASP A 237 6.18 -18.33 -9.89
C ASP A 237 5.70 -18.29 -8.43
N LEU A 238 4.90 -19.27 -8.01
CA LEU A 238 4.44 -19.40 -6.62
C LEU A 238 5.56 -19.90 -5.71
N GLU A 239 5.77 -19.21 -4.59
CA GLU A 239 6.75 -19.61 -3.57
C GLU A 239 6.32 -20.89 -2.84
N ARG A 240 7.27 -21.77 -2.58
CA ARG A 240 7.07 -23.02 -1.81
C ARG A 240 8.21 -23.21 -0.82
N PRO A 241 7.89 -23.38 0.46
CA PRO A 241 6.58 -23.32 1.10
C PRO A 241 6.05 -21.87 1.23
N TYR A 242 4.73 -21.71 1.28
CA TYR A 242 4.02 -20.44 1.42
C TYR A 242 4.58 -19.52 2.50
N SER A 243 4.91 -20.07 3.66
CA SER A 243 5.44 -19.30 4.80
C SER A 243 6.78 -18.61 4.55
N ASN A 244 7.51 -18.96 3.50
CA ASN A 244 8.78 -18.28 3.16
C ASN A 244 8.56 -16.83 2.75
N LEU A 245 7.37 -16.50 2.19
CA LEU A 245 7.01 -15.12 1.82
C LEU A 245 7.05 -14.16 3.01
N PHE A 246 6.73 -14.65 4.21
CA PHE A 246 6.54 -13.84 5.42
C PHE A 246 7.73 -13.97 6.40
N LYS A 247 8.92 -14.12 5.86
CA LYS A 247 10.21 -14.14 6.58
C LYS A 247 11.14 -13.11 5.99
N LEU A 248 12.20 -12.77 6.72
CA LEU A 248 13.28 -11.92 6.18
C LEU A 248 13.80 -12.51 4.87
N GLY A 249 13.88 -11.67 3.83
CA GLY A 249 14.26 -12.08 2.48
C GLY A 249 13.10 -12.64 1.63
N GLY A 250 11.89 -12.77 2.18
CA GLY A 250 10.71 -13.21 1.44
C GLY A 250 10.34 -12.29 0.28
N GLU A 251 10.68 -11.01 0.39
CA GLU A 251 10.50 -10.01 -0.65
C GLU A 251 11.35 -10.24 -1.92
N ASP A 252 12.36 -11.10 -1.85
CA ASP A 252 13.20 -11.48 -2.99
C ASP A 252 12.69 -12.74 -3.73
N SER A 253 11.58 -13.31 -3.26
CA SER A 253 10.93 -14.46 -3.93
C SER A 253 10.46 -14.11 -5.34
N LYS A 254 10.50 -15.10 -6.23
CA LYS A 254 9.90 -15.01 -7.58
C LYS A 254 8.38 -14.76 -7.56
N GLU A 255 7.72 -14.97 -6.44
CA GLU A 255 6.30 -14.65 -6.31
C GLU A 255 6.04 -13.15 -6.18
N VAL A 256 7.01 -12.35 -5.69
CA VAL A 256 6.82 -10.94 -5.36
C VAL A 256 6.97 -10.05 -6.58
N LEU A 257 5.90 -9.32 -6.92
CA LEU A 257 5.92 -8.28 -7.95
C LEU A 257 6.27 -6.92 -7.36
N PHE A 258 5.75 -6.61 -6.17
CA PHE A 258 6.01 -5.33 -5.49
C PHE A 258 5.96 -5.49 -3.97
N ALA A 259 6.97 -4.96 -3.30
CA ALA A 259 7.05 -4.84 -1.85
C ALA A 259 7.58 -3.47 -1.43
N ILE A 260 7.09 -2.95 -0.31
CA ILE A 260 7.69 -1.81 0.38
C ILE A 260 8.75 -2.38 1.33
N ARG A 261 10.01 -2.04 1.05
CA ARG A 261 11.16 -2.62 1.75
C ARG A 261 11.52 -1.83 3.00
N PHE A 262 11.93 -2.58 4.03
CA PHE A 262 12.37 -2.05 5.30
C PHE A 262 13.73 -2.64 5.68
N LEU A 263 14.45 -1.93 6.54
CA LEU A 263 15.77 -2.36 7.01
C LEU A 263 15.92 -1.97 8.48
N SER A 264 16.01 -2.98 9.36
CA SER A 264 16.22 -2.76 10.79
C SER A 264 17.64 -2.29 11.13
N GLY A 265 17.81 -1.67 12.29
CA GLY A 265 19.11 -1.28 12.82
C GLY A 265 19.76 -0.08 12.14
N GLN A 266 18.99 0.72 11.39
CA GLN A 266 19.49 1.91 10.71
C GLN A 266 19.35 3.19 11.55
N ASN A 267 20.18 4.20 11.26
CA ASN A 267 20.07 5.54 11.84
C ASN A 267 20.23 6.60 10.72
N PRO A 268 19.17 7.37 10.38
CA PRO A 268 17.81 7.29 10.95
C PRO A 268 17.14 5.93 10.72
N GLY A 269 16.14 5.58 11.54
CA GLY A 269 15.42 4.31 11.48
C GLY A 269 14.70 4.12 10.13
N LEU A 270 14.88 2.92 9.56
CA LEU A 270 14.21 2.47 8.32
C LEU A 270 13.41 1.18 8.57
N GLY A 271 13.10 0.91 9.83
CA GLY A 271 12.39 -0.30 10.25
C GLY A 271 10.88 -0.25 10.06
N ASN A 272 10.29 -1.45 9.98
CA ASN A 272 8.86 -1.65 9.88
C ASN A 272 8.21 -1.69 11.26
N SER A 273 7.22 -0.85 11.50
CA SER A 273 6.49 -0.79 12.76
C SER A 273 5.35 -1.81 12.88
N LEU A 274 4.92 -2.47 11.79
CA LEU A 274 3.83 -3.47 11.82
C LEU A 274 4.08 -4.56 12.84
N ASN A 275 5.32 -5.04 12.93
CA ASN A 275 5.68 -6.06 13.90
C ASN A 275 5.34 -5.65 15.36
N GLN A 276 5.43 -4.36 15.70
CA GLN A 276 5.05 -3.88 17.03
C GLN A 276 3.53 -3.70 17.17
N TRP A 277 2.86 -3.22 16.13
CA TRP A 277 1.41 -3.08 16.16
C TRP A 277 0.70 -4.42 16.35
N LEU A 278 1.21 -5.48 15.71
CA LEU A 278 0.54 -6.78 15.58
C LEU A 278 1.07 -7.86 16.53
N ALA A 279 2.22 -7.64 17.18
CA ALA A 279 2.81 -8.61 18.09
C ALA A 279 2.09 -8.67 19.46
N PRO A 280 2.20 -9.79 20.19
CA PRO A 280 1.61 -9.91 21.51
C PRO A 280 2.31 -9.03 22.56
N GLN A 281 1.57 -8.67 23.62
CA GLN A 281 2.07 -7.77 24.65
C GLN A 281 3.32 -8.32 25.39
N ASN A 282 3.39 -9.62 25.62
CA ASN A 282 4.58 -10.26 26.25
C ASN A 282 5.85 -10.14 25.39
N GLU A 283 5.71 -9.81 24.11
CA GLU A 283 6.81 -9.50 23.19
C GLU A 283 6.99 -7.99 22.96
N SER A 284 6.38 -7.13 23.77
CA SER A 284 6.37 -5.66 23.62
C SER A 284 5.55 -5.16 22.43
N GLY A 285 4.61 -5.97 21.95
CA GLY A 285 3.65 -5.59 20.91
C GLY A 285 2.36 -5.01 21.48
N TYR A 286 1.52 -4.51 20.58
CA TYR A 286 0.28 -3.82 20.91
C TYR A 286 -0.99 -4.63 20.58
N TYR A 287 -0.86 -5.83 19.99
CA TYR A 287 -1.90 -6.82 19.66
C TYR A 287 -3.14 -6.23 18.99
N PHE A 288 -2.93 -5.28 18.07
CA PHE A 288 -3.97 -4.76 17.17
C PHE A 288 -4.21 -5.73 15.99
N ASP A 289 -5.22 -5.40 15.17
CA ASP A 289 -5.59 -6.16 13.98
C ASP A 289 -5.88 -7.63 14.32
N ALA A 290 -6.76 -7.85 15.30
CA ALA A 290 -6.99 -9.18 15.84
C ALA A 290 -7.91 -10.00 14.92
N PRO A 291 -7.40 -11.15 14.35
CA PRO A 291 -8.18 -11.98 13.43
C PRO A 291 -9.47 -12.48 14.07
N THR A 292 -10.55 -12.53 13.27
CA THR A 292 -11.87 -13.01 13.74
C THR A 292 -12.01 -14.52 13.64
N GLN A 293 -12.98 -15.09 14.39
CA GLN A 293 -13.40 -16.49 14.21
C GLN A 293 -13.92 -16.74 12.79
N SER A 294 -14.57 -15.76 12.16
CA SER A 294 -15.05 -15.86 10.77
C SER A 294 -13.92 -16.11 9.78
N TYR A 295 -12.73 -15.48 9.99
CA TYR A 295 -11.56 -15.77 9.17
C TYR A 295 -11.07 -17.22 9.34
N VAL A 296 -10.99 -17.71 10.58
CA VAL A 296 -10.60 -19.09 10.88
C VAL A 296 -11.56 -20.09 10.24
N ASP A 297 -12.86 -19.84 10.33
CA ASP A 297 -13.92 -20.71 9.79
C ASP A 297 -13.93 -20.74 8.25
N ALA A 298 -13.31 -19.76 7.57
CA ALA A 298 -13.15 -19.80 6.12
C ALA A 298 -12.23 -20.95 5.66
N PHE A 299 -11.39 -21.48 6.53
CA PHE A 299 -10.49 -22.63 6.27
C PHE A 299 -11.18 -23.99 6.58
N ASP A 300 -12.32 -24.22 5.98
CA ASP A 300 -13.18 -25.38 6.20
C ASP A 300 -12.76 -26.64 5.41
N GLU A 301 -11.69 -26.55 4.59
CA GLU A 301 -11.17 -27.64 3.79
C GLU A 301 -9.86 -28.17 4.38
N LYS A 302 -9.61 -29.46 4.17
CA LYS A 302 -8.34 -30.12 4.54
C LYS A 302 -7.47 -30.30 3.32
N GLN A 303 -6.15 -30.33 3.55
CA GLN A 303 -5.19 -30.78 2.56
C GLN A 303 -5.49 -32.24 2.13
N VAL A 304 -4.96 -32.63 0.97
CA VAL A 304 -5.11 -33.99 0.45
C VAL A 304 -4.55 -35.05 1.42
N ASN A 305 -3.57 -34.70 2.24
CA ASN A 305 -2.99 -35.57 3.28
C ASN A 305 -3.83 -35.61 4.58
N GLY A 306 -4.93 -34.85 4.67
CA GLY A 306 -5.83 -34.78 5.84
C GLY A 306 -5.45 -33.71 6.87
N GLU A 307 -4.35 -32.98 6.70
CA GLU A 307 -3.95 -31.88 7.57
C GLU A 307 -4.79 -30.61 7.32
N ASP A 308 -4.67 -29.62 8.22
CA ASP A 308 -5.26 -28.30 8.04
C ASP A 308 -4.63 -27.58 6.83
N ASP A 309 -5.35 -26.66 6.21
CA ASP A 309 -4.79 -25.77 5.17
C ASP A 309 -3.57 -25.03 5.76
N LEU A 310 -2.40 -25.23 5.14
CA LEU A 310 -1.13 -24.72 5.65
C LEU A 310 -1.06 -23.19 5.78
N ARG A 311 -1.93 -22.49 5.05
CA ARG A 311 -1.97 -21.02 5.06
C ARG A 311 -2.53 -20.47 6.37
N LEU A 312 -3.40 -21.20 7.06
CA LEU A 312 -4.02 -20.74 8.30
C LEU A 312 -2.97 -20.45 9.38
N ASP A 313 -2.14 -21.45 9.71
CA ASP A 313 -1.09 -21.29 10.74
C ASP A 313 0.13 -20.47 10.25
N ALA A 314 0.24 -20.23 8.94
CA ALA A 314 1.20 -19.27 8.40
C ALA A 314 0.70 -17.81 8.47
N SER A 315 -0.62 -17.61 8.50
CA SER A 315 -1.23 -16.28 8.51
C SER A 315 -1.47 -15.74 9.92
N ILE A 316 -1.89 -16.61 10.86
CA ILE A 316 -2.29 -16.21 12.21
C ILE A 316 -1.74 -17.16 13.29
N GLY A 317 -1.53 -16.63 14.49
CA GLY A 317 -1.30 -17.40 15.71
C GLY A 317 -2.63 -17.93 16.26
N ARG A 318 -2.67 -19.24 16.62
CA ARG A 318 -3.81 -19.93 17.22
C ARG A 318 -3.38 -20.71 18.45
N ASP A 319 -4.23 -20.82 19.44
CA ASP A 319 -3.94 -21.50 20.71
C ASP A 319 -3.35 -22.91 20.50
N GLY A 320 -2.24 -23.17 21.17
CA GLY A 320 -1.53 -24.45 21.08
C GLY A 320 -0.75 -24.70 19.78
N LYS A 321 -0.71 -23.77 18.85
CA LYS A 321 0.04 -23.87 17.59
C LYS A 321 1.40 -23.16 17.68
N ASP A 322 2.32 -23.55 16.80
CA ASP A 322 3.62 -22.89 16.70
C ASP A 322 3.48 -21.41 16.37
N TRP A 323 4.13 -20.57 17.17
CA TRP A 323 4.24 -19.13 16.91
C TRP A 323 5.49 -18.86 16.11
N PHE A 324 6.66 -18.90 16.76
CA PHE A 324 7.97 -18.81 16.11
C PHE A 324 8.99 -19.63 16.90
N ASN A 325 9.94 -20.28 16.23
CA ASN A 325 11.11 -20.93 16.82
C ASN A 325 10.78 -21.96 17.91
N GLY A 326 9.59 -22.60 17.82
CA GLY A 326 9.11 -23.57 18.82
C GLY A 326 8.35 -22.97 19.99
N ASP A 327 8.18 -21.64 20.05
CA ASP A 327 7.24 -21.02 20.97
C ASP A 327 5.81 -21.38 20.61
N VAL A 328 4.98 -21.64 21.61
CA VAL A 328 3.57 -22.02 21.42
C VAL A 328 2.68 -20.80 21.69
N PHE A 329 1.84 -20.47 20.72
CA PHE A 329 0.89 -19.36 20.83
C PHE A 329 -0.15 -19.66 21.91
N SER A 330 -0.49 -18.67 22.72
CA SER A 330 -1.59 -18.70 23.69
C SER A 330 -2.68 -17.71 23.30
N SER A 331 -3.93 -18.16 23.30
CA SER A 331 -5.10 -17.32 23.05
C SER A 331 -5.19 -16.13 24.04
N SER A 332 -4.61 -16.25 25.23
CA SER A 332 -4.52 -15.17 26.21
C SER A 332 -3.65 -13.97 25.74
N TRP A 333 -2.85 -14.13 24.69
CA TRP A 333 -2.03 -13.06 24.12
C TRP A 333 -2.86 -12.06 23.28
N SER A 334 -4.05 -12.45 22.88
CA SER A 334 -5.03 -11.60 22.18
C SER A 334 -6.40 -11.64 22.89
N PRO A 335 -6.63 -10.78 23.87
CA PRO A 335 -7.87 -10.79 24.66
C PRO A 335 -9.12 -10.54 23.82
N ALA A 336 -9.02 -9.86 22.69
CA ALA A 336 -10.14 -9.52 21.84
C ALA A 336 -10.75 -10.75 21.15
N THR A 337 -9.91 -11.64 20.58
CA THR A 337 -10.39 -12.75 19.75
C THR A 337 -9.72 -14.09 20.05
N GLY A 338 -8.58 -14.09 20.72
CA GLY A 338 -7.74 -15.27 20.91
C GLY A 338 -6.81 -15.57 19.73
N TYR A 339 -6.71 -14.69 18.74
CA TYR A 339 -5.86 -14.82 17.54
C TYR A 339 -5.03 -13.57 17.34
N LEU A 340 -3.85 -13.70 16.70
CA LEU A 340 -3.01 -12.58 16.25
C LEU A 340 -2.49 -12.81 14.84
N VAL A 341 -2.26 -11.76 14.10
CA VAL A 341 -1.63 -11.83 12.77
C VAL A 341 -0.20 -12.35 12.89
N LYS A 342 0.18 -13.33 12.09
CA LYS A 342 1.54 -13.90 12.05
C LYS A 342 2.36 -13.38 10.87
N LYS A 343 1.73 -13.11 9.72
CA LYS A 343 2.39 -12.69 8.48
C LYS A 343 3.36 -11.50 8.62
N HIS A 344 3.07 -10.56 9.53
CA HIS A 344 3.87 -9.34 9.73
C HIS A 344 4.67 -9.34 11.01
N ASN A 345 4.72 -10.48 11.71
CA ASN A 345 5.49 -10.65 12.92
C ASN A 345 6.84 -11.31 12.65
N GLN A 346 7.86 -10.89 13.41
CA GLN A 346 9.19 -11.46 13.43
C GLN A 346 9.48 -12.12 14.76
N PRO A 347 10.28 -13.21 14.79
CA PRO A 347 10.78 -13.80 16.03
C PRO A 347 11.54 -12.79 16.89
N LEU A 348 11.51 -12.97 18.22
CA LEU A 348 12.22 -12.10 19.17
C LEU A 348 13.75 -12.10 18.99
N ASP A 349 14.31 -13.18 18.52
CA ASP A 349 15.74 -13.30 18.25
C ASP A 349 16.19 -12.57 16.98
N GLU A 350 15.26 -12.22 16.10
CA GLU A 350 15.54 -11.38 14.92
C GLU A 350 15.48 -9.88 15.23
N VAL A 351 14.57 -9.42 16.10
CA VAL A 351 14.37 -7.99 16.39
C VAL A 351 14.66 -7.62 17.84
N GLY A 352 14.61 -8.59 18.77
CA GLY A 352 14.74 -8.36 20.20
C GLY A 352 13.51 -7.73 20.86
N LYS A 353 13.32 -8.02 22.16
CA LYS A 353 12.22 -7.47 22.93
C LYS A 353 12.40 -5.97 23.13
N GLY A 354 11.36 -5.21 22.86
CA GLY A 354 11.38 -3.73 22.97
C GLY A 354 11.85 -3.01 21.69
N THR A 355 12.27 -3.75 20.65
CA THR A 355 12.67 -3.18 19.35
C THR A 355 11.74 -3.60 18.20
N LYS A 356 10.56 -4.14 18.52
CA LYS A 356 9.57 -4.62 17.53
C LYS A 356 9.15 -3.57 16.50
N GLY A 357 9.22 -2.26 16.84
CA GLY A 357 8.94 -1.15 15.92
C GLY A 357 10.05 -0.86 14.89
N ASP A 358 11.18 -1.58 14.97
CA ASP A 358 12.30 -1.48 14.01
C ASP A 358 12.50 -2.82 13.28
N GLY A 359 11.41 -3.41 12.78
CA GLY A 359 11.43 -4.67 12.06
C GLY A 359 12.08 -4.57 10.68
N GLY A 360 12.74 -5.65 10.22
CA GLY A 360 13.31 -5.75 8.87
C GLY A 360 12.39 -6.41 7.85
N LEU A 361 11.22 -6.89 8.27
CA LEU A 361 10.29 -7.59 7.39
C LEU A 361 9.63 -6.59 6.43
N SER A 362 9.76 -6.83 5.13
CA SER A 362 9.17 -6.00 4.10
C SER A 362 7.66 -6.26 3.96
N TYR A 363 6.89 -5.23 3.60
CA TYR A 363 5.48 -5.37 3.30
C TYR A 363 5.29 -5.77 1.82
N ILE A 364 4.91 -7.02 1.57
CA ILE A 364 4.59 -7.52 0.24
C ILE A 364 3.18 -7.06 -0.12
N TYR A 365 3.09 -6.12 -1.07
CA TYR A 365 1.82 -5.56 -1.52
C TYR A 365 1.19 -6.33 -2.68
N LEU A 366 2.02 -6.82 -3.61
CA LEU A 366 1.55 -7.48 -4.82
C LEU A 366 2.41 -8.71 -5.12
N ARG A 367 1.78 -9.86 -5.26
CA ARG A 367 2.43 -11.14 -5.53
C ARG A 367 1.69 -11.97 -6.56
N TYR A 368 2.35 -12.95 -7.13
CA TYR A 368 1.85 -13.71 -8.28
C TYR A 368 0.57 -14.50 -7.99
N ALA A 369 0.36 -14.94 -6.75
CA ALA A 369 -0.92 -15.56 -6.36
C ALA A 369 -2.11 -14.57 -6.51
N ASP A 370 -1.93 -13.28 -6.18
CA ASP A 370 -2.98 -12.26 -6.45
C ASP A 370 -3.22 -12.11 -7.95
N ILE A 371 -2.15 -12.11 -8.79
CA ILE A 371 -2.27 -12.09 -10.25
C ILE A 371 -3.07 -13.28 -10.78
N LEU A 372 -2.82 -14.50 -10.29
CA LEU A 372 -3.55 -15.71 -10.68
C LEU A 372 -5.03 -15.62 -10.28
N LEU A 373 -5.32 -15.12 -9.08
CA LEU A 373 -6.71 -14.97 -8.60
C LEU A 373 -7.45 -13.82 -9.29
N MET A 374 -6.77 -12.72 -9.65
CA MET A 374 -7.34 -11.67 -10.51
C MET A 374 -7.63 -12.19 -11.91
N LYS A 375 -6.74 -13.04 -12.49
CA LYS A 375 -6.97 -13.70 -13.77
C LYS A 375 -8.16 -14.65 -13.71
N ALA A 376 -8.26 -15.45 -12.64
CA ALA A 376 -9.38 -16.37 -12.44
C ALA A 376 -10.72 -15.60 -12.36
N GLU A 377 -10.76 -14.49 -11.61
CA GLU A 377 -11.95 -13.65 -11.54
C GLU A 377 -12.31 -13.07 -12.91
N ALA A 378 -11.35 -12.50 -13.63
CA ALA A 378 -11.61 -11.93 -14.95
C ALA A 378 -12.05 -13.00 -15.98
N LEU A 379 -11.49 -14.18 -15.95
CA LEU A 379 -11.93 -15.31 -16.79
C LEU A 379 -13.36 -15.73 -16.46
N ASN A 380 -13.69 -15.84 -15.18
CA ASN A 380 -15.03 -16.22 -14.74
C ASN A 380 -16.07 -15.17 -15.19
N GLU A 381 -15.78 -13.88 -14.99
CA GLU A 381 -16.69 -12.79 -15.35
C GLU A 381 -16.76 -12.53 -16.87
N THR A 382 -15.88 -13.15 -17.64
CA THR A 382 -15.94 -13.20 -19.12
C THR A 382 -16.44 -14.56 -19.65
N HIS A 383 -17.19 -15.33 -18.83
CA HIS A 383 -17.85 -16.59 -19.17
C HIS A 383 -16.92 -17.76 -19.49
N HIS A 384 -15.74 -17.82 -18.85
CA HIS A 384 -14.76 -18.91 -18.99
C HIS A 384 -14.44 -19.54 -17.61
N PRO A 385 -15.43 -20.07 -16.88
CA PRO A 385 -15.21 -20.64 -15.54
C PRO A 385 -14.29 -21.89 -15.54
N ASP A 386 -14.21 -22.60 -16.63
CA ASP A 386 -13.31 -23.73 -16.86
C ASP A 386 -11.83 -23.28 -16.89
N LEU A 387 -11.54 -22.15 -17.52
CA LEU A 387 -10.21 -21.56 -17.50
C LEU A 387 -9.90 -20.89 -16.15
N ALA A 388 -10.88 -20.25 -15.52
CA ALA A 388 -10.74 -19.71 -14.18
C ALA A 388 -10.33 -20.77 -13.17
N LYS A 389 -10.93 -21.98 -13.26
CA LYS A 389 -10.57 -23.15 -12.45
C LYS A 389 -9.07 -23.48 -12.51
N ILE A 390 -8.45 -23.41 -13.68
CA ILE A 390 -7.03 -23.71 -13.86
C ILE A 390 -6.16 -22.77 -13.00
N GLU A 391 -6.49 -21.49 -12.98
CA GLU A 391 -5.71 -20.52 -12.21
C GLU A 391 -5.93 -20.66 -10.70
N VAL A 392 -7.17 -20.92 -10.27
CA VAL A 392 -7.49 -21.23 -8.86
C VAL A 392 -6.78 -22.49 -8.41
N ASP A 393 -6.77 -23.55 -9.23
CA ASP A 393 -6.17 -24.83 -8.87
C ASP A 393 -4.64 -24.73 -8.67
N LYS A 394 -3.95 -23.81 -9.33
CA LYS A 394 -2.52 -23.54 -9.09
C LYS A 394 -2.29 -23.06 -7.64
N VAL A 395 -3.13 -22.13 -7.16
CA VAL A 395 -3.04 -21.60 -5.80
C VAL A 395 -3.40 -22.68 -4.77
N ARG A 396 -4.44 -23.46 -5.03
CA ARG A 396 -4.90 -24.56 -4.17
C ARG A 396 -3.87 -25.69 -4.08
N ASP A 397 -3.25 -26.07 -5.20
CA ASP A 397 -2.17 -27.05 -5.24
C ASP A 397 -0.98 -26.63 -4.35
N ARG A 398 -0.57 -25.35 -4.43
CA ARG A 398 0.46 -24.81 -3.54
C ARG A 398 0.07 -24.93 -2.06
N ALA A 399 -1.21 -24.77 -1.73
CA ALA A 399 -1.75 -24.92 -0.38
C ALA A 399 -1.99 -26.39 0.03
N GLY A 400 -1.72 -27.36 -0.83
CA GLY A 400 -1.94 -28.77 -0.58
C GLY A 400 -3.41 -29.22 -0.72
N LEU A 401 -4.28 -28.35 -1.23
CA LEU A 401 -5.72 -28.64 -1.37
C LEU A 401 -6.02 -29.35 -2.70
N ALA A 402 -7.09 -30.14 -2.72
CA ALA A 402 -7.61 -30.70 -3.95
C ALA A 402 -8.12 -29.60 -4.89
N GLY A 403 -8.04 -29.86 -6.21
CA GLY A 403 -8.58 -28.97 -7.23
C GLY A 403 -10.10 -28.81 -7.10
N VAL A 404 -10.63 -27.71 -7.63
CA VAL A 404 -12.06 -27.37 -7.60
C VAL A 404 -12.85 -28.33 -8.48
N SER A 405 -14.02 -28.79 -8.03
CA SER A 405 -14.90 -29.67 -8.77
C SER A 405 -15.93 -28.96 -9.64
N THR A 406 -16.26 -27.70 -9.30
CA THR A 406 -17.30 -26.91 -10.01
C THR A 406 -16.74 -26.21 -11.24
N VAL A 407 -17.61 -26.00 -12.23
CA VAL A 407 -17.32 -25.25 -13.45
C VAL A 407 -18.46 -24.30 -13.83
N THR A 408 -19.43 -24.05 -12.92
CA THR A 408 -20.45 -23.02 -13.18
C THR A 408 -19.94 -21.66 -12.75
N GLU A 409 -20.26 -20.63 -13.51
CA GLU A 409 -19.83 -19.24 -13.26
C GLU A 409 -20.15 -18.75 -11.85
N SER A 410 -21.38 -18.99 -11.36
CA SER A 410 -21.79 -18.59 -10.03
C SER A 410 -21.03 -19.31 -8.92
N ALA A 411 -20.85 -20.63 -9.03
CA ALA A 411 -20.12 -21.40 -8.04
C ALA A 411 -18.61 -21.08 -8.08
N MET A 412 -18.05 -20.83 -9.27
CA MET A 412 -16.66 -20.43 -9.41
C MET A 412 -16.39 -19.05 -8.79
N ARG A 413 -17.33 -18.11 -8.91
CA ARG A 413 -17.24 -16.80 -8.27
C ARG A 413 -17.10 -16.92 -6.76
N GLU A 414 -17.90 -17.77 -6.10
CA GLU A 414 -17.79 -18.00 -4.67
C GLU A 414 -16.46 -18.71 -4.28
N VAL A 415 -16.02 -19.65 -5.09
CA VAL A 415 -14.71 -20.31 -4.89
C VAL A 415 -13.58 -19.28 -4.97
N ILE A 416 -13.57 -18.42 -5.98
CA ILE A 416 -12.54 -17.39 -6.17
C ILE A 416 -12.52 -16.43 -4.98
N ARG A 417 -13.69 -15.94 -4.53
CA ARG A 417 -13.83 -15.04 -3.38
C ARG A 417 -13.29 -15.67 -2.10
N LYS A 418 -13.62 -16.95 -1.87
CA LYS A 418 -13.14 -17.70 -0.71
C LYS A 418 -11.64 -17.97 -0.79
N GLU A 419 -11.14 -18.34 -1.97
CA GLU A 419 -9.72 -18.58 -2.18
C GLU A 419 -8.89 -17.30 -1.99
N ARG A 420 -9.36 -16.15 -2.49
CA ARG A 420 -8.75 -14.84 -2.23
C ARG A 420 -8.67 -14.52 -0.75
N ARG A 421 -9.75 -14.76 0.01
CA ARG A 421 -9.80 -14.53 1.46
C ARG A 421 -8.74 -15.37 2.20
N LYS A 422 -8.64 -16.68 1.88
CA LYS A 422 -7.66 -17.58 2.51
C LYS A 422 -6.23 -17.26 2.11
N GLU A 423 -6.03 -16.94 0.84
CA GLU A 423 -4.71 -16.69 0.27
C GLU A 423 -4.11 -15.34 0.70
N LEU A 424 -4.90 -14.29 0.61
CA LEU A 424 -4.49 -12.91 0.80
C LEU A 424 -4.90 -12.30 2.15
N GLY A 425 -5.45 -13.10 3.07
CA GLY A 425 -5.84 -12.62 4.40
C GLY A 425 -4.66 -11.99 5.13
N PHE A 426 -4.90 -10.85 5.75
CA PHE A 426 -3.89 -10.01 6.42
C PHE A 426 -2.77 -9.49 5.50
N GLU A 427 -3.09 -9.29 4.21
CA GLU A 427 -2.28 -8.53 3.25
C GLU A 427 -3.01 -7.23 2.83
N PHE A 428 -3.98 -6.81 3.63
CA PHE A 428 -4.72 -5.55 3.56
C PHE A 428 -5.65 -5.40 2.35
N HIS A 429 -6.25 -6.53 1.88
CA HIS A 429 -7.09 -6.55 0.68
C HIS A 429 -8.57 -6.71 0.95
N ARG A 430 -8.97 -7.33 2.09
CA ARG A 430 -10.32 -7.85 2.30
C ARG A 430 -11.42 -6.80 2.18
N PHE A 431 -11.32 -5.66 2.87
CA PHE A 431 -12.30 -4.58 2.78
C PHE A 431 -12.49 -4.10 1.34
N PHE A 432 -11.39 -3.88 0.63
CA PHE A 432 -11.45 -3.40 -0.75
C PHE A 432 -12.09 -4.42 -1.70
N ASP A 433 -11.85 -5.71 -1.49
CA ASP A 433 -12.51 -6.80 -2.23
C ASP A 433 -14.02 -6.81 -1.94
N LEU A 434 -14.44 -6.69 -0.68
CA LEU A 434 -15.85 -6.60 -0.31
C LEU A 434 -16.54 -5.40 -0.99
N MET A 435 -15.89 -4.24 -0.98
CA MET A 435 -16.46 -3.03 -1.57
C MET A 435 -16.63 -3.15 -3.10
N ARG A 436 -15.67 -3.74 -3.82
CA ARG A 436 -15.75 -3.90 -5.28
C ARG A 436 -16.68 -5.03 -5.74
N TRP A 437 -16.95 -6.01 -4.89
CA TRP A 437 -17.93 -7.08 -5.16
C TRP A 437 -19.37 -6.61 -4.95
N GLY A 438 -19.58 -5.47 -4.32
CA GLY A 438 -20.85 -4.77 -4.24
C GLY A 438 -21.64 -4.99 -2.96
N LYS A 439 -22.76 -4.31 -2.89
CA LYS A 439 -23.58 -4.15 -1.69
C LYS A 439 -23.93 -5.46 -0.97
N ASP A 440 -24.50 -6.42 -1.71
CA ASP A 440 -25.01 -7.64 -1.10
C ASP A 440 -23.89 -8.45 -0.43
N VAL A 441 -22.70 -8.46 -1.04
CA VAL A 441 -21.53 -9.16 -0.50
C VAL A 441 -20.98 -8.44 0.72
N ALA A 442 -20.85 -7.11 0.63
CA ALA A 442 -20.35 -6.29 1.73
C ALA A 442 -21.27 -6.35 2.96
N GLU A 443 -22.57 -6.17 2.77
CA GLU A 443 -23.56 -6.23 3.88
C GLU A 443 -23.65 -7.63 4.51
N ALA A 444 -23.52 -8.69 3.70
CA ALA A 444 -23.50 -10.06 4.21
C ALA A 444 -22.24 -10.35 5.05
N ALA A 445 -21.09 -9.82 4.66
CA ALA A 445 -19.83 -10.03 5.37
C ALA A 445 -19.73 -9.17 6.64
N LEU A 446 -20.03 -7.87 6.54
CA LEU A 446 -19.79 -6.87 7.58
C LEU A 446 -20.94 -6.74 8.61
N GLY A 447 -22.09 -7.31 8.30
CA GLY A 447 -23.21 -7.38 9.25
C GLY A 447 -23.93 -6.04 9.46
N SER A 448 -24.67 -5.92 10.59
CA SER A 448 -25.64 -4.85 10.82
C SER A 448 -25.05 -3.49 11.17
N SER A 449 -23.79 -3.42 11.60
CA SER A 449 -23.08 -2.16 11.89
C SER A 449 -22.73 -1.41 10.60
N PHE A 450 -22.42 -2.14 9.55
CA PHE A 450 -22.12 -1.56 8.25
C PHE A 450 -23.38 -1.02 7.55
N LYS A 451 -23.26 0.14 6.92
CA LYS A 451 -24.33 0.77 6.13
C LYS A 451 -23.78 1.14 4.76
N TRP A 452 -24.27 0.43 3.75
CA TRP A 452 -23.91 0.75 2.37
C TRP A 452 -24.28 2.18 2.01
N GLN A 453 -23.42 2.83 1.24
CA GLN A 453 -23.66 4.14 0.63
C GLN A 453 -23.68 3.98 -0.89
N GLU A 454 -24.57 4.66 -1.58
CA GLU A 454 -24.62 4.61 -3.04
C GLU A 454 -23.65 5.64 -3.67
N PRO A 455 -22.92 5.29 -4.71
CA PRO A 455 -22.86 3.99 -5.39
C PRO A 455 -21.95 2.96 -4.71
N ARG A 456 -21.17 3.36 -3.70
CA ARG A 456 -20.24 2.55 -2.92
C ARG A 456 -19.95 3.25 -1.60
N PHE A 457 -19.63 2.49 -0.55
CA PHE A 457 -19.15 3.08 0.70
C PHE A 457 -17.74 3.68 0.53
N TYR A 458 -17.58 4.89 1.05
CA TYR A 458 -16.31 5.60 1.19
C TYR A 458 -16.22 6.22 2.58
N PHE A 459 -15.01 6.27 3.12
CA PHE A 459 -14.75 7.05 4.31
C PHE A 459 -14.78 8.56 4.00
N PRO A 460 -15.13 9.40 4.97
CA PRO A 460 -15.24 10.83 4.73
C PRO A 460 -13.86 11.47 4.48
N ILE A 461 -13.82 12.49 3.61
CA ILE A 461 -12.66 13.35 3.43
C ILE A 461 -12.37 14.08 4.75
N PRO A 462 -11.09 14.15 5.21
CA PRO A 462 -10.73 14.82 6.45
C PRO A 462 -11.17 16.27 6.53
N GLN A 463 -11.64 16.70 7.71
CA GLN A 463 -12.08 18.08 7.94
C GLN A 463 -10.92 19.06 7.74
N SER A 464 -9.71 18.70 8.14
CA SER A 464 -8.50 19.51 7.93
C SER A 464 -8.25 19.85 6.45
N GLU A 465 -8.51 18.93 5.53
CA GLU A 465 -8.41 19.19 4.09
C GLU A 465 -9.55 20.11 3.60
N LYS A 466 -10.79 19.88 4.06
CA LYS A 466 -11.93 20.75 3.71
C LYS A 466 -11.72 22.17 4.16
N ASP A 467 -11.08 22.39 5.31
CA ASP A 467 -10.80 23.71 5.85
C ASP A 467 -9.65 24.40 5.10
N ALA A 468 -8.62 23.63 4.73
CA ALA A 468 -7.43 24.15 4.07
C ALA A 468 -7.58 24.34 2.55
N ASN A 469 -8.30 23.42 1.87
CA ASN A 469 -8.42 23.41 0.42
C ASN A 469 -9.69 24.12 -0.07
N LEU A 470 -9.54 25.36 -0.50
CA LEU A 470 -10.65 26.18 -1.00
C LEU A 470 -11.34 25.61 -2.26
N GLY A 471 -10.71 24.67 -2.96
CA GLY A 471 -11.27 24.00 -4.14
C GLY A 471 -12.32 22.93 -3.82
N ILE A 472 -12.44 22.49 -2.54
CA ILE A 472 -13.37 21.42 -2.11
C ILE A 472 -14.71 22.00 -1.60
N LYS A 473 -14.88 23.29 -1.59
CA LYS A 473 -16.08 23.98 -1.06
C LYS A 473 -17.30 23.83 -1.95
#